data_29648a6a7d77cdfdfee95f4aea31c34c
#
_entry.id   29648a6a7d77cdfdfee95f4aea31c34c
#
_cell.length_a   1.000
_cell.length_b   1.000
_cell.length_c   1.000
_cell.angle_alpha   90.00
_cell.angle_beta   90.00
_cell.angle_gamma   90.00
#
_symmetry.space_group_name_H-M   'P 1'
#
loop_
_entity.id
_entity.type
_entity.pdbx_description
1 polymer ?
#
loop_
_entity_poly.entity_id
_entity_poly.type
_entity_poly.pdbx_seq_one_letter_code
_entity_poly.pdbx_strand_id
1 'polypeptide(L)'
;MLPRGGMQYIYIMYLNRILLLALTVMTVGSASAQKVKVAKDYEVTLTGSLQSDILIPQEDNNIGTGTYKDDVLTNTYAELHALSKYVDAGARFEYLDHPLPGFEKDFKGWGVPFYYIKGKLKNAELTLGNYYEQFGSGFILRTYEERSLGIDNSLLGGRLVLRPAKGVQLKALSGKQRRYWDHNDAWVSGADVELGLAEWFPKMQQSGTYLTLGGSWVNKHEKADQEIYADPTHKLNLPENVNAFDVRANLQKGNFSVLAEYAQKTEDPSFDKNYPYIYRKGYVAMLSTSYSKSGMSILLQAKRSDNMSFRSSRVENGTSSYINHLPAFAMQQTYALAALYPYATQPNGEWAYQAELGYKFKRNTFFGGKYGTSVKLNFSHIHSLEQNPHDGGTPGTDGYGSAFWKWGDKTYYQDMNVQIEKKLSKDFKLNLMYMNQFYNKSVVEGEGGMIHSDIYIAEGKYRFNRKLTLRGEAQYLHTKEDQGDWWFGLLELSVLPNFMFTISDQYNGNEHYYTKDGSIDAEKGTHSEHYINGSVTFTSGAHRLQIGYGKTRAGYNCSGGVCRYVPASKGVTMSYNFNF
;
A
#
# COMPACT_ATOMS: atom_id res chain seq x y z
N MET A 1 -38.98 23.67 7.06
CA MET A 1 -39.54 22.61 6.20
C MET A 1 -39.47 23.09 4.76
N LEU A 2 -38.44 22.71 4.02
CA LEU A 2 -38.34 22.91 2.56
C LEU A 2 -39.10 21.78 1.88
N PRO A 3 -39.84 22.03 0.81
CA PRO A 3 -40.66 20.99 0.18
C PRO A 3 -39.81 19.90 -0.48
N ARG A 4 -40.16 18.65 -0.25
CA ARG A 4 -39.53 17.43 -0.83
C ARG A 4 -39.29 17.43 -2.34
N GLY A 5 -39.87 18.36 -3.10
CA GLY A 5 -39.64 18.52 -4.55
C GLY A 5 -38.32 19.20 -4.93
N GLY A 6 -37.72 20.02 -4.06
CA GLY A 6 -36.48 20.72 -4.37
C GLY A 6 -35.25 19.83 -4.39
N MET A 7 -35.20 18.82 -3.51
CA MET A 7 -34.07 17.89 -3.40
C MET A 7 -33.96 16.96 -4.62
N GLN A 8 -35.10 16.52 -5.17
CA GLN A 8 -35.13 15.68 -6.38
C GLN A 8 -34.64 16.43 -7.64
N TYR A 9 -34.96 17.74 -7.75
CA TYR A 9 -34.48 18.57 -8.86
C TYR A 9 -32.96 18.85 -8.77
N ILE A 10 -32.43 19.03 -7.59
CA ILE A 10 -30.98 19.22 -7.36
C ILE A 10 -30.22 17.93 -7.72
N TYR A 11 -30.70 16.77 -7.28
CA TYR A 11 -30.13 15.46 -7.63
C TYR A 11 -30.09 15.19 -9.15
N ILE A 12 -31.17 15.51 -9.86
CA ILE A 12 -31.27 15.35 -11.32
C ILE A 12 -30.33 16.33 -12.03
N MET A 13 -30.17 17.53 -11.51
CA MET A 13 -29.29 18.54 -12.10
C MET A 13 -27.81 18.20 -11.95
N TYR A 14 -27.39 17.66 -10.80
CA TYR A 14 -26.02 17.18 -10.59
C TYR A 14 -25.75 15.88 -11.36
N LEU A 15 -26.70 14.95 -11.39
CA LEU A 15 -26.58 13.73 -12.18
C LEU A 15 -26.42 14.06 -13.68
N ASN A 16 -27.18 15.03 -14.20
CA ASN A 16 -27.06 15.48 -15.58
C ASN A 16 -25.71 16.18 -15.84
N ARG A 17 -25.17 16.94 -14.90
CA ARG A 17 -23.83 17.56 -15.04
C ARG A 17 -22.71 16.52 -15.02
N ILE A 18 -22.81 15.52 -14.15
CA ILE A 18 -21.85 14.40 -14.08
C ILE A 18 -21.95 13.54 -15.34
N LEU A 19 -23.17 13.24 -15.82
CA LEU A 19 -23.39 12.54 -17.09
C LEU A 19 -22.89 13.35 -18.30
N LEU A 20 -23.07 14.67 -18.30
CA LEU A 20 -22.53 15.55 -19.35
C LEU A 20 -20.99 15.59 -19.30
N LEU A 21 -20.38 15.68 -18.12
CA LEU A 21 -18.92 15.60 -17.96
C LEU A 21 -18.39 14.24 -18.45
N ALA A 22 -19.02 13.14 -18.05
CA ALA A 22 -18.66 11.79 -18.51
C ALA A 22 -18.85 11.63 -20.03
N LEU A 23 -19.94 12.15 -20.59
CA LEU A 23 -20.17 12.16 -22.06
C LEU A 23 -19.16 13.05 -22.79
N THR A 24 -18.83 14.23 -22.25
CA THR A 24 -17.83 15.15 -22.87
C THR A 24 -16.44 14.52 -22.87
N VAL A 25 -16.07 13.83 -21.81
CA VAL A 25 -14.81 13.08 -21.71
C VAL A 25 -14.80 11.87 -22.66
N MET A 26 -15.94 11.20 -22.87
CA MET A 26 -16.07 10.10 -23.84
C MET A 26 -16.01 10.56 -25.30
N THR A 27 -16.34 11.82 -25.58
CA THR A 27 -16.28 12.40 -26.94
C THR A 27 -14.90 12.97 -27.29
N VAL A 28 -14.00 13.13 -26.33
CA VAL A 28 -12.57 13.36 -26.62
C VAL A 28 -12.01 12.05 -27.20
N GLY A 29 -12.11 11.93 -28.49
CA GLY A 29 -11.85 10.77 -29.30
C GLY A 29 -10.53 10.07 -28.95
N SER A 30 -10.43 8.84 -29.41
CA SER A 30 -9.27 7.91 -29.34
C SER A 30 -7.92 8.63 -29.17
N ALA A 31 -7.64 9.16 -27.98
CA ALA A 31 -6.35 9.72 -27.65
C ALA A 31 -5.41 8.53 -27.48
N SER A 32 -4.61 8.28 -28.48
CA SER A 32 -3.42 7.44 -28.39
C SER A 32 -2.23 8.34 -28.11
N ALA A 33 -1.19 7.80 -27.49
CA ALA A 33 0.07 8.53 -27.29
C ALA A 33 0.45 9.30 -28.57
N GLN A 34 0.48 10.63 -28.47
CA GLN A 34 0.74 11.48 -29.64
C GLN A 34 2.23 11.69 -29.82
N LYS A 35 2.75 11.29 -30.96
CA LYS A 35 4.12 11.60 -31.36
C LYS A 35 4.15 12.92 -32.11
N VAL A 36 4.80 13.92 -31.51
CA VAL A 36 4.99 15.24 -32.09
C VAL A 36 6.44 15.37 -32.56
N LYS A 37 6.64 15.55 -33.85
CA LYS A 37 7.97 15.88 -34.40
C LYS A 37 8.28 17.33 -34.13
N VAL A 38 9.26 17.59 -33.28
CA VAL A 38 9.72 18.94 -32.95
C VAL A 38 10.84 19.39 -33.88
N ALA A 39 11.66 18.41 -34.35
CA ALA A 39 12.73 18.65 -35.35
C ALA A 39 12.94 17.37 -36.16
N LYS A 40 13.81 17.44 -37.22
CA LYS A 40 14.03 16.36 -38.19
C LYS A 40 14.33 15.00 -37.57
N ASP A 41 15.02 14.96 -36.41
CA ASP A 41 15.42 13.73 -35.69
C ASP A 41 15.00 13.78 -34.22
N TYR A 42 14.01 14.61 -33.84
CA TYR A 42 13.59 14.78 -32.48
C TYR A 42 12.06 14.64 -32.35
N GLU A 43 11.65 13.54 -31.77
CA GLU A 43 10.24 13.24 -31.47
C GLU A 43 9.99 13.37 -29.96
N VAL A 44 8.85 13.95 -29.61
CA VAL A 44 8.30 13.99 -28.25
C VAL A 44 7.02 13.16 -28.24
N THR A 45 6.95 12.19 -27.35
CA THR A 45 5.75 11.40 -27.12
C THR A 45 4.99 12.02 -25.95
N LEU A 46 3.76 12.46 -26.19
CA LEU A 46 2.84 12.91 -25.14
C LEU A 46 2.02 11.73 -24.66
N THR A 47 2.04 11.50 -23.36
CA THR A 47 1.22 10.49 -22.68
C THR A 47 0.54 11.12 -21.48
N GLY A 48 -0.56 10.57 -21.04
CA GLY A 48 -1.26 11.08 -19.87
C GLY A 48 -2.24 10.09 -19.30
N SER A 49 -2.75 10.42 -18.12
CA SER A 49 -3.79 9.67 -17.45
C SER A 49 -4.77 10.59 -16.76
N LEU A 50 -6.00 10.13 -16.64
CA LEU A 50 -7.03 10.72 -15.80
C LEU A 50 -7.63 9.62 -14.94
N GLN A 51 -7.59 9.80 -13.64
CA GLN A 51 -8.30 8.98 -12.66
C GLN A 51 -9.24 9.87 -11.87
N SER A 52 -10.50 9.48 -11.75
CA SER A 52 -11.48 10.18 -10.92
C SER A 52 -12.33 9.17 -10.18
N ASP A 53 -12.28 9.21 -8.86
CA ASP A 53 -13.07 8.40 -7.97
C ASP A 53 -14.06 9.31 -7.23
N ILE A 54 -15.36 9.03 -7.35
CA ILE A 54 -16.45 9.86 -6.86
C ILE A 54 -17.35 9.02 -5.97
N LEU A 55 -17.79 9.59 -4.87
CA LEU A 55 -18.85 9.08 -4.01
C LEU A 55 -19.94 10.14 -3.85
N ILE A 56 -21.17 9.78 -4.16
CA ILE A 56 -22.37 10.53 -3.77
C ILE A 56 -22.89 9.86 -2.50
N PRO A 57 -22.55 10.42 -1.32
CA PRO A 57 -22.76 9.75 -0.06
C PRO A 57 -24.22 9.77 0.37
N GLN A 58 -24.61 8.76 1.14
CA GLN A 58 -25.88 8.67 1.84
C GLN A 58 -25.61 8.33 3.29
N GLU A 59 -26.30 9.01 4.21
CA GLU A 59 -26.23 8.70 5.63
C GLU A 59 -26.87 7.35 5.93
N ASP A 60 -26.21 6.56 6.75
CA ASP A 60 -26.71 5.29 7.26
C ASP A 60 -26.24 5.10 8.71
N ASN A 61 -27.12 5.37 9.66
CA ASN A 61 -26.83 5.29 11.08
C ASN A 61 -26.55 3.85 11.56
N ASN A 62 -27.06 2.83 10.82
CA ASN A 62 -26.84 1.44 11.21
C ASN A 62 -25.38 1.01 11.06
N ILE A 63 -24.67 1.59 10.10
CA ILE A 63 -23.25 1.30 9.86
C ILE A 63 -22.32 2.43 10.35
N GLY A 64 -22.86 3.47 10.98
CA GLY A 64 -22.08 4.56 11.55
C GLY A 64 -21.36 5.44 10.52
N THR A 65 -22.02 5.77 9.40
CA THR A 65 -21.40 6.66 8.38
C THR A 65 -21.15 8.07 8.91
N GLY A 66 -21.84 8.47 9.99
CA GLY A 66 -21.90 9.85 10.42
C GLY A 66 -22.66 10.74 9.45
N THR A 67 -22.52 12.07 9.63
CA THR A 67 -23.14 13.09 8.76
C THR A 67 -22.14 13.60 7.73
N TYR A 68 -22.52 13.56 6.47
CA TYR A 68 -21.73 14.14 5.39
C TYR A 68 -21.99 15.64 5.26
N LYS A 69 -20.93 16.43 5.16
CA LYS A 69 -21.04 17.89 4.95
C LYS A 69 -21.22 18.26 3.48
N ASP A 70 -20.73 17.38 2.60
CA ASP A 70 -20.65 17.60 1.17
C ASP A 70 -21.52 16.56 0.43
N ASP A 71 -22.25 17.01 -0.59
CA ASP A 71 -23.14 16.15 -1.39
C ASP A 71 -22.38 15.22 -2.33
N VAL A 72 -21.13 15.55 -2.67
CA VAL A 72 -20.27 14.79 -3.58
C VAL A 72 -18.85 14.82 -3.05
N LEU A 73 -18.27 13.65 -2.87
CA LEU A 73 -16.87 13.48 -2.49
C LEU A 73 -16.10 12.98 -3.71
N THR A 74 -14.89 13.51 -3.93
CA THR A 74 -14.11 13.14 -5.12
C THR A 74 -12.61 13.26 -4.92
N ASN A 75 -11.90 12.28 -5.47
CA ASN A 75 -10.45 12.32 -5.66
C ASN A 75 -10.16 12.20 -7.15
N THR A 76 -9.61 13.26 -7.73
CA THR A 76 -9.31 13.31 -9.17
C THR A 76 -7.84 13.65 -9.39
N TYR A 77 -7.18 12.89 -10.27
CA TYR A 77 -5.78 13.03 -10.65
C TYR A 77 -5.67 13.05 -12.17
N ALA A 78 -5.05 14.09 -12.70
CA ALA A 78 -4.76 14.21 -14.13
C ALA A 78 -3.26 14.37 -14.34
N GLU A 79 -2.65 13.49 -15.10
CA GLU A 79 -1.20 13.47 -15.36
C GLU A 79 -0.94 13.73 -16.84
N LEU A 80 0.11 14.48 -17.12
CA LEU A 80 0.63 14.71 -18.46
C LEU A 80 2.14 14.53 -18.45
N HIS A 81 2.66 13.76 -19.40
CA HIS A 81 4.08 13.50 -19.57
C HIS A 81 4.49 13.77 -21.02
N ALA A 82 5.58 14.48 -21.19
CA ALA A 82 6.28 14.69 -22.45
C ALA A 82 7.60 13.90 -22.41
N LEU A 83 7.67 12.83 -23.17
CA LEU A 83 8.80 11.90 -23.16
C LEU A 83 9.60 12.04 -24.44
N SER A 84 10.91 12.22 -24.32
CA SER A 84 11.80 12.31 -25.48
C SER A 84 13.11 11.55 -25.26
N LYS A 85 13.98 11.56 -26.25
CA LYS A 85 15.29 10.89 -26.17
C LYS A 85 16.20 11.47 -25.08
N TYR A 86 16.17 12.79 -24.87
CA TYR A 86 17.12 13.48 -24.01
C TYR A 86 16.48 14.16 -22.81
N VAL A 87 15.19 14.51 -22.91
CA VAL A 87 14.50 15.24 -21.86
C VAL A 87 13.08 14.69 -21.71
N ASP A 88 12.72 14.37 -20.48
CA ASP A 88 11.33 14.08 -20.09
C ASP A 88 10.85 15.22 -19.18
N ALA A 89 9.57 15.55 -19.27
CA ALA A 89 8.91 16.45 -18.34
C ALA A 89 7.51 15.92 -18.00
N GLY A 90 7.03 16.20 -16.81
CA GLY A 90 5.69 15.80 -16.43
C GLY A 90 5.12 16.66 -15.33
N ALA A 91 3.79 16.69 -15.26
CA ALA A 91 3.05 17.36 -14.21
C ALA A 91 1.78 16.58 -13.88
N ARG A 92 1.34 16.65 -12.61
CA ARG A 92 0.09 16.08 -12.13
C ARG A 92 -0.75 17.16 -11.47
N PHE A 93 -1.96 17.31 -11.97
CA PHE A 93 -3.01 18.10 -11.36
C PHE A 93 -3.83 17.18 -10.44
N GLU A 94 -4.14 17.65 -9.25
CA GLU A 94 -4.97 16.96 -8.27
C GLU A 94 -6.13 17.84 -7.85
N TYR A 95 -7.32 17.23 -7.72
CA TYR A 95 -8.51 17.88 -7.19
C TYR A 95 -9.10 16.98 -6.08
N LEU A 96 -8.93 17.40 -4.83
CA LEU A 96 -9.37 16.75 -3.60
C LEU A 96 -10.11 17.75 -2.69
N ASP A 97 -10.89 18.67 -3.27
CA ASP A 97 -11.57 19.72 -2.48
C ASP A 97 -12.60 19.13 -1.51
N HIS A 98 -13.16 17.98 -1.87
CA HIS A 98 -14.05 17.19 -1.04
C HIS A 98 -13.57 15.73 -1.05
N PRO A 99 -12.52 15.37 -0.27
CA PRO A 99 -11.87 14.07 -0.39
C PRO A 99 -12.76 12.93 0.07
N LEU A 100 -12.51 11.75 -0.51
CA LEU A 100 -13.20 10.50 -0.17
C LEU A 100 -12.99 10.12 1.31
N PRO A 101 -13.90 9.33 1.92
CA PRO A 101 -13.78 8.90 3.31
C PRO A 101 -12.43 8.24 3.63
N GLY A 102 -11.86 8.55 4.80
CA GLY A 102 -10.58 8.04 5.25
C GLY A 102 -9.36 8.86 4.79
N PHE A 103 -9.52 9.86 3.92
CA PHE A 103 -8.47 10.83 3.65
C PHE A 103 -8.38 11.85 4.80
N GLU A 104 -7.18 12.22 5.18
CA GLU A 104 -6.95 13.25 6.20
C GLU A 104 -7.48 14.61 5.69
N LYS A 105 -7.99 15.44 6.62
CA LYS A 105 -8.62 16.73 6.26
C LYS A 105 -7.67 17.68 5.51
N ASP A 106 -6.38 17.56 5.78
CA ASP A 106 -5.34 18.39 5.19
C ASP A 106 -5.09 18.10 3.70
N PHE A 107 -5.67 17.01 3.17
CA PHE A 107 -5.73 16.75 1.72
C PHE A 107 -6.75 17.64 0.99
N LYS A 108 -7.64 18.34 1.71
CA LYS A 108 -8.62 19.21 1.07
C LYS A 108 -7.93 20.29 0.26
N GLY A 109 -8.21 20.35 -1.07
CA GLY A 109 -7.64 21.34 -1.94
C GLY A 109 -7.51 20.86 -3.39
N TRP A 110 -6.88 21.70 -4.22
CA TRP A 110 -6.56 21.38 -5.60
C TRP A 110 -5.32 22.15 -6.07
N GLY A 111 -4.62 21.60 -7.06
CA GLY A 111 -3.41 22.23 -7.59
C GLY A 111 -2.54 21.29 -8.41
N VAL A 112 -1.28 21.68 -8.59
CA VAL A 112 -0.24 20.89 -9.29
C VAL A 112 0.89 20.59 -8.30
N PRO A 113 0.70 19.62 -7.39
CA PRO A 113 1.67 19.34 -6.32
C PRO A 113 2.86 18.50 -6.81
N PHE A 114 2.79 17.93 -8.00
CA PHE A 114 3.85 17.11 -8.57
C PHE A 114 4.20 17.56 -9.98
N TYR A 115 5.47 17.92 -10.21
CA TYR A 115 6.02 18.31 -11.51
C TYR A 115 7.52 18.05 -11.56
N TYR A 116 8.03 17.67 -12.73
CA TYR A 116 9.45 17.41 -12.90
C TYR A 116 9.94 17.69 -14.33
N ILE A 117 11.26 17.88 -14.42
CA ILE A 117 12.02 17.79 -15.65
C ILE A 117 13.21 16.85 -15.44
N LYS A 118 13.46 15.95 -16.40
CA LYS A 118 14.52 14.95 -16.35
C LYS A 118 15.37 15.04 -17.60
N GLY A 119 16.63 15.38 -17.44
CA GLY A 119 17.66 15.29 -18.47
C GLY A 119 18.25 13.87 -18.52
N LYS A 120 18.41 13.31 -19.72
CA LYS A 120 18.93 11.96 -19.95
C LYS A 120 20.14 12.02 -20.88
N LEU A 121 21.28 11.56 -20.37
CA LEU A 121 22.50 11.29 -21.11
C LEU A 121 22.78 9.78 -21.11
N LYS A 122 23.74 9.34 -21.93
CA LYS A 122 24.06 7.90 -22.04
C LYS A 122 24.31 7.21 -20.68
N ASN A 123 25.03 7.89 -19.80
CA ASN A 123 25.47 7.34 -18.52
C ASN A 123 25.03 8.18 -17.31
N ALA A 124 24.18 9.19 -17.52
CA ALA A 124 23.73 10.09 -16.46
C ALA A 124 22.29 10.51 -16.66
N GLU A 125 21.55 10.62 -15.56
CA GLU A 125 20.19 11.16 -15.52
C GLU A 125 20.12 12.18 -14.40
N LEU A 126 19.60 13.38 -14.68
CA LEU A 126 19.35 14.41 -13.68
C LEU A 126 17.86 14.75 -13.70
N THR A 127 17.20 14.58 -12.56
CA THR A 127 15.80 14.99 -12.36
C THR A 127 15.77 16.20 -11.42
N LEU A 128 15.05 17.24 -11.81
CA LEU A 128 14.75 18.42 -11.01
C LEU A 128 13.24 18.54 -10.85
N GLY A 129 12.78 18.90 -9.66
CA GLY A 129 11.36 18.91 -9.30
C GLY A 129 11.01 17.75 -8.38
N ASN A 130 9.80 17.20 -8.51
CA ASN A 130 9.35 16.06 -7.72
C ASN A 130 9.89 14.74 -8.29
N TYR A 131 10.26 13.85 -7.38
CA TYR A 131 10.69 12.49 -7.75
C TYR A 131 10.42 11.50 -6.62
N TYR A 132 10.35 10.23 -7.02
CA TYR A 132 10.35 9.09 -6.11
C TYR A 132 11.69 8.37 -6.20
N GLU A 133 12.18 7.87 -5.06
CA GLU A 133 13.39 7.05 -5.00
C GLU A 133 13.31 6.03 -3.87
N GLN A 134 14.00 4.92 -4.07
CA GLN A 134 14.17 3.89 -3.07
C GLN A 134 15.62 3.40 -3.07
N PHE A 135 16.19 3.22 -1.86
CA PHE A 135 17.49 2.59 -1.64
C PHE A 135 17.28 1.21 -1.01
N GLY A 136 17.88 0.18 -1.61
CA GLY A 136 17.70 -1.20 -1.16
C GLY A 136 16.23 -1.62 -1.03
N SER A 137 15.87 -2.25 0.07
CA SER A 137 14.49 -2.62 0.41
C SER A 137 13.65 -1.45 0.93
N GLY A 138 14.24 -0.26 1.03
CA GLY A 138 13.55 0.95 1.50
C GLY A 138 13.74 1.24 2.98
N PHE A 139 14.60 0.52 3.69
CA PHE A 139 14.77 0.63 5.13
C PHE A 139 15.23 2.01 5.62
N ILE A 140 15.94 2.76 4.77
CA ILE A 140 16.39 4.12 5.09
C ILE A 140 15.81 5.18 4.15
N LEU A 141 15.35 4.79 2.94
CA LEU A 141 14.68 5.68 1.99
C LEU A 141 13.74 4.89 1.08
N ARG A 142 12.47 5.24 1.11
CA ARG A 142 11.48 4.89 0.09
C ARG A 142 10.43 5.99 0.03
N THR A 143 10.42 6.70 -1.08
CA THR A 143 9.36 7.65 -1.41
C THR A 143 8.51 7.08 -2.54
N TYR A 144 7.18 7.18 -2.41
CA TYR A 144 6.25 6.55 -3.34
C TYR A 144 4.87 7.21 -3.29
N GLU A 145 4.05 6.88 -4.26
CA GLU A 145 2.62 7.20 -4.28
C GLU A 145 1.79 5.94 -4.08
N GLU A 146 0.81 5.99 -3.18
CA GLU A 146 -0.22 4.97 -3.01
C GLU A 146 -1.57 5.67 -2.79
N ARG A 147 -2.28 5.92 -3.88
CA ARG A 147 -3.54 6.70 -3.88
C ARG A 147 -4.62 6.05 -3.03
N SER A 148 -4.66 4.73 -2.96
CA SER A 148 -5.63 4.00 -2.13
C SER A 148 -5.46 4.26 -0.65
N LEU A 149 -4.25 4.63 -0.21
CA LEU A 149 -3.92 4.99 1.16
C LEU A 149 -3.81 6.51 1.38
N GLY A 150 -3.93 7.33 0.33
CA GLY A 150 -3.68 8.76 0.41
C GLY A 150 -2.22 9.10 0.73
N ILE A 151 -1.28 8.30 0.24
CA ILE A 151 0.15 8.52 0.44
C ILE A 151 0.75 9.06 -0.85
N ASP A 152 1.43 10.20 -0.75
CA ASP A 152 2.38 10.71 -1.72
C ASP A 152 3.46 11.48 -0.95
N ASN A 153 4.59 10.83 -0.76
CA ASN A 153 5.73 11.36 -0.04
C ASN A 153 6.92 11.65 -0.96
N SER A 154 6.63 12.10 -2.20
CA SER A 154 7.64 12.54 -3.17
C SER A 154 8.58 13.60 -2.58
N LEU A 155 9.82 13.64 -3.07
CA LEU A 155 10.78 14.67 -2.72
C LEU A 155 10.80 15.76 -3.81
N LEU A 156 10.67 17.02 -3.42
CA LEU A 156 10.90 18.17 -4.30
C LEU A 156 12.34 18.63 -4.17
N GLY A 157 13.13 18.47 -5.23
CA GLY A 157 14.54 18.82 -5.23
C GLY A 157 15.29 18.34 -6.44
N GLY A 158 16.45 17.69 -6.23
CA GLY A 158 17.30 17.18 -7.29
C GLY A 158 17.71 15.73 -7.05
N ARG A 159 17.71 14.93 -8.13
CA ARG A 159 18.13 13.53 -8.14
C ARG A 159 19.06 13.27 -9.31
N LEU A 160 20.24 12.75 -9.03
CA LEU A 160 21.25 12.37 -10.01
C LEU A 160 21.48 10.86 -9.99
N VAL A 161 21.49 10.24 -11.17
CA VAL A 161 21.90 8.83 -11.36
C VAL A 161 23.07 8.80 -12.34
N LEU A 162 24.15 8.18 -11.95
CA LEU A 162 25.35 8.00 -12.77
C LEU A 162 25.67 6.52 -12.96
N ARG A 163 26.08 6.15 -14.18
CA ARG A 163 26.56 4.82 -14.54
C ARG A 163 27.95 4.95 -15.17
N PRO A 164 29.00 5.26 -14.35
CA PRO A 164 30.33 5.63 -14.86
C PRO A 164 31.06 4.45 -15.50
N ALA A 165 30.77 3.22 -15.09
CA ALA A 165 31.36 2.00 -15.61
C ALA A 165 30.31 0.87 -15.63
N LYS A 166 30.62 -0.22 -16.34
CA LYS A 166 29.81 -1.44 -16.30
C LYS A 166 29.72 -1.97 -14.88
N GLY A 167 28.55 -2.34 -14.45
CA GLY A 167 28.29 -2.86 -13.10
C GLY A 167 28.36 -1.81 -11.98
N VAL A 168 28.51 -0.52 -12.28
CA VAL A 168 28.51 0.56 -11.27
C VAL A 168 27.33 1.49 -11.48
N GLN A 169 26.49 1.63 -10.46
CA GLN A 169 25.46 2.65 -10.40
C GLN A 169 25.66 3.50 -9.14
N LEU A 170 25.63 4.80 -9.32
CA LEU A 170 25.67 5.78 -8.23
C LEU A 170 24.40 6.61 -8.30
N LYS A 171 23.80 6.89 -7.16
CA LYS A 171 22.69 7.81 -7.02
C LYS A 171 23.01 8.85 -5.97
N ALA A 172 22.55 10.07 -6.19
CA ALA A 172 22.60 11.15 -5.21
C ALA A 172 21.31 11.95 -5.29
N LEU A 173 20.79 12.37 -4.16
CA LEU A 173 19.57 13.14 -4.09
C LEU A 173 19.55 14.12 -2.93
N SER A 174 18.76 15.18 -3.08
CA SER A 174 18.42 16.08 -2.00
C SER A 174 17.09 16.75 -2.29
N GLY A 175 16.21 16.84 -1.30
CA GLY A 175 14.91 17.47 -1.46
C GLY A 175 14.11 17.53 -0.17
N LYS A 176 13.00 18.25 -0.23
CA LYS A 176 12.01 18.33 0.85
C LYS A 176 10.85 17.38 0.54
N GLN A 177 10.38 16.63 1.53
CA GLN A 177 9.27 15.70 1.36
C GLN A 177 7.96 16.45 1.24
N ARG A 178 7.15 16.06 0.23
CA ARG A 178 5.77 16.52 0.11
C ARG A 178 4.95 16.13 1.32
N ARG A 179 4.16 17.09 1.81
CA ARG A 179 3.12 16.89 2.79
C ARG A 179 1.85 17.59 2.33
N TYR A 180 0.86 16.82 1.89
CA TYR A 180 -0.39 17.32 1.31
C TYR A 180 -0.12 18.30 0.14
N TRP A 181 -0.37 19.60 0.35
CA TRP A 181 -0.18 20.67 -0.63
C TRP A 181 1.12 21.47 -0.43
N ASP A 182 1.87 21.15 0.62
CA ASP A 182 3.13 21.78 0.98
C ASP A 182 4.25 20.75 1.18
N HIS A 183 5.34 21.12 1.79
CA HIS A 183 6.52 20.30 2.05
C HIS A 183 6.93 20.40 3.52
N ASN A 184 7.37 19.28 4.09
CA ASN A 184 7.99 19.31 5.42
C ASN A 184 9.28 20.13 5.40
N ASP A 185 9.62 20.76 6.53
CA ASP A 185 10.78 21.65 6.62
C ASP A 185 12.11 20.93 6.51
N ALA A 186 12.16 19.65 6.89
CA ALA A 186 13.37 18.87 6.85
C ALA A 186 13.88 18.64 5.41
N TRP A 187 15.21 18.79 5.25
CA TRP A 187 15.90 18.34 4.05
C TRP A 187 16.27 16.87 4.18
N VAL A 188 15.93 16.09 3.16
CA VAL A 188 16.33 14.69 3.02
C VAL A 188 17.35 14.60 1.92
N SER A 189 18.59 14.23 2.27
CA SER A 189 19.70 14.05 1.33
C SER A 189 20.20 12.62 1.39
N GLY A 190 20.63 12.06 0.27
CA GLY A 190 21.10 10.68 0.25
C GLY A 190 22.01 10.35 -0.91
N ALA A 191 22.77 9.29 -0.72
CA ALA A 191 23.61 8.68 -1.74
C ALA A 191 23.50 7.16 -1.68
N ASP A 192 23.58 6.52 -2.84
CA ASP A 192 23.51 5.07 -3.02
C ASP A 192 24.56 4.61 -4.03
N VAL A 193 25.18 3.48 -3.76
CA VAL A 193 26.10 2.80 -4.67
C VAL A 193 25.68 1.34 -4.84
N GLU A 194 25.62 0.88 -6.08
CA GLU A 194 25.42 -0.52 -6.41
C GLU A 194 26.54 -1.03 -7.34
N LEU A 195 27.08 -2.20 -7.00
CA LEU A 195 28.22 -2.84 -7.66
C LEU A 195 27.80 -4.24 -8.15
N GLY A 196 27.60 -4.39 -9.44
CA GLY A 196 27.29 -5.67 -10.10
C GLY A 196 28.57 -6.43 -10.43
N LEU A 197 29.05 -7.29 -9.54
CA LEU A 197 30.36 -7.95 -9.66
C LEU A 197 30.48 -8.90 -10.87
N ALA A 198 29.37 -9.45 -11.32
CA ALA A 198 29.37 -10.32 -12.52
C ALA A 198 29.82 -9.58 -13.79
N GLU A 199 29.67 -8.25 -13.84
CA GLU A 199 30.16 -7.42 -14.95
C GLU A 199 31.69 -7.31 -15.00
N TRP A 200 32.36 -7.54 -13.84
CA TRP A 200 33.82 -7.46 -13.71
C TRP A 200 34.49 -8.82 -13.72
N PHE A 201 33.76 -9.87 -13.33
CA PHE A 201 34.29 -11.23 -13.23
C PHE A 201 33.60 -12.17 -14.22
N PRO A 202 34.14 -12.38 -15.46
CA PRO A 202 33.51 -13.21 -16.48
C PRO A 202 33.22 -14.65 -16.05
N LYS A 203 33.99 -15.21 -15.10
CA LYS A 203 33.76 -16.55 -14.56
C LYS A 203 32.44 -16.62 -13.76
N MET A 204 32.05 -15.54 -13.07
CA MET A 204 30.77 -15.46 -12.38
C MET A 204 29.63 -15.51 -13.40
N GLN A 205 29.70 -14.69 -14.44
CA GLN A 205 28.72 -14.65 -15.52
C GLN A 205 28.56 -15.99 -16.22
N GLN A 206 29.69 -16.65 -16.55
CA GLN A 206 29.70 -17.98 -17.17
C GLN A 206 29.08 -19.06 -16.29
N SER A 207 29.24 -18.96 -14.98
CA SER A 207 28.64 -19.88 -14.00
C SER A 207 27.18 -19.54 -13.63
N GLY A 208 26.58 -18.52 -14.27
CA GLY A 208 25.23 -18.03 -13.95
C GLY A 208 25.10 -17.47 -12.54
N THR A 209 26.22 -16.93 -11.99
CA THR A 209 26.27 -16.33 -10.66
C THR A 209 26.31 -14.80 -10.78
N TYR A 210 25.33 -14.13 -10.20
CA TYR A 210 25.23 -12.67 -10.19
C TYR A 210 25.22 -12.21 -8.73
N LEU A 211 26.22 -11.43 -8.36
CA LEU A 211 26.34 -10.82 -7.04
C LEU A 211 26.32 -9.31 -7.19
N THR A 212 25.34 -8.67 -6.57
CA THR A 212 25.26 -7.21 -6.45
C THR A 212 25.49 -6.83 -4.99
N LEU A 213 26.44 -5.94 -4.75
CA LEU A 213 26.66 -5.33 -3.45
C LEU A 213 26.14 -3.90 -3.50
N GLY A 214 25.49 -3.44 -2.44
CA GLY A 214 24.98 -2.09 -2.32
C GLY A 214 25.33 -1.46 -0.99
N GLY A 215 25.42 -0.14 -0.99
CA GLY A 215 25.58 0.66 0.22
C GLY A 215 24.94 2.02 0.04
N SER A 216 24.24 2.49 1.06
CA SER A 216 23.50 3.75 0.99
C SER A 216 23.67 4.55 2.28
N TRP A 217 23.50 5.85 2.14
CA TRP A 217 23.45 6.81 3.23
C TRP A 217 22.32 7.81 3.00
N VAL A 218 21.59 8.13 4.06
CA VAL A 218 20.54 9.15 4.07
C VAL A 218 20.73 10.04 5.30
N ASN A 219 20.64 11.34 5.10
CA ASN A 219 20.63 12.35 6.15
C ASN A 219 19.27 13.06 6.13
N LYS A 220 18.65 13.16 7.29
CA LYS A 220 17.56 14.10 7.57
C LYS A 220 18.11 15.27 8.34
N HIS A 221 18.04 16.48 7.77
CA HIS A 221 18.36 17.73 8.45
C HIS A 221 17.07 18.47 8.80
N GLU A 222 16.72 18.50 10.08
CA GLU A 222 15.54 19.16 10.64
C GLU A 222 15.98 20.11 11.75
N LYS A 223 15.62 21.40 11.66
CA LYS A 223 15.98 22.39 12.67
C LYS A 223 15.47 21.98 14.05
N ALA A 224 16.25 22.30 15.08
CA ALA A 224 15.90 22.03 16.47
C ALA A 224 15.18 23.22 17.14
N ASP A 225 14.33 23.91 16.39
CA ASP A 225 13.57 25.08 16.86
C ASP A 225 12.31 24.71 17.64
N GLN A 226 11.94 23.44 17.68
CA GLN A 226 10.80 22.94 18.44
C GLN A 226 11.15 22.81 19.93
N GLU A 227 10.29 23.35 20.78
CA GLU A 227 10.43 23.26 22.23
C GLU A 227 9.71 22.02 22.77
N ILE A 228 10.44 20.89 22.83
CA ILE A 228 9.95 19.63 23.38
C ILE A 228 10.60 19.40 24.73
N TYR A 229 9.79 19.10 25.74
CA TYR A 229 10.21 18.91 27.11
C TYR A 229 10.02 17.45 27.54
N ALA A 230 11.01 16.91 28.26
CA ALA A 230 10.87 15.61 28.94
C ALA A 230 9.97 15.75 30.17
N ASP A 231 10.12 16.85 30.89
CA ASP A 231 9.32 17.27 32.04
C ASP A 231 9.27 18.81 32.07
N PRO A 232 8.50 19.45 32.97
CA PRO A 232 8.34 20.91 33.01
C PRO A 232 9.66 21.72 33.15
N THR A 233 10.76 21.07 33.53
CA THR A 233 12.05 21.72 33.79
C THR A 233 13.16 21.32 32.82
N HIS A 234 12.98 20.22 32.05
CA HIS A 234 14.00 19.69 31.17
C HIS A 234 13.58 19.72 29.70
N LYS A 235 14.12 20.68 28.95
CA LYS A 235 13.98 20.73 27.48
C LYS A 235 14.91 19.72 26.82
N LEU A 236 14.41 19.02 25.81
CA LEU A 236 15.20 18.05 25.02
C LEU A 236 16.21 18.76 24.10
N ASN A 237 17.42 18.24 24.04
CA ASN A 237 18.44 18.67 23.08
C ASN A 237 18.31 17.84 21.79
N LEU A 238 17.48 18.33 20.86
CA LEU A 238 17.14 17.61 19.65
C LEU A 238 18.28 17.64 18.62
N PRO A 239 18.70 16.51 18.03
CA PRO A 239 19.68 16.49 16.95
C PRO A 239 19.09 17.10 15.68
N GLU A 240 19.82 18.06 15.06
CA GLU A 240 19.39 18.61 13.77
C GLU A 240 19.67 17.65 12.60
N ASN A 241 20.65 16.77 12.75
CA ASN A 241 21.03 15.81 11.72
C ASN A 241 20.85 14.39 12.22
N VAL A 242 20.02 13.62 11.51
CA VAL A 242 19.85 12.17 11.73
C VAL A 242 20.36 11.44 10.50
N ASN A 243 21.33 10.54 10.71
CA ASN A 243 21.94 9.77 9.63
C ASN A 243 21.46 8.33 9.66
N ALA A 244 21.19 7.78 8.50
CA ALA A 244 20.87 6.36 8.31
C ALA A 244 21.81 5.76 7.27
N PHE A 245 22.22 4.51 7.50
CA PHE A 245 23.15 3.76 6.65
C PHE A 245 22.54 2.41 6.33
N ASP A 246 22.82 1.92 5.13
CA ASP A 246 22.38 0.63 4.64
C ASP A 246 23.52 -0.08 3.92
N VAL A 247 23.63 -1.40 4.13
CA VAL A 247 24.51 -2.28 3.36
C VAL A 247 23.72 -3.53 2.96
N ARG A 248 23.90 -3.95 1.70
CA ARG A 248 23.15 -5.08 1.14
C ARG A 248 23.97 -5.93 0.19
N ALA A 249 23.62 -7.22 0.15
CA ALA A 249 24.14 -8.18 -0.81
C ALA A 249 23.01 -8.98 -1.44
N ASN A 250 22.93 -8.99 -2.75
CA ASN A 250 21.96 -9.77 -3.52
C ASN A 250 22.71 -10.77 -4.39
N LEU A 251 22.57 -12.05 -4.09
CA LEU A 251 23.17 -13.16 -4.82
C LEU A 251 22.10 -13.92 -5.57
N GLN A 252 22.28 -14.06 -6.89
CA GLN A 252 21.47 -14.94 -7.73
C GLN A 252 22.38 -16.01 -8.37
N LYS A 253 22.00 -17.28 -8.23
CA LYS A 253 22.71 -18.40 -8.86
C LYS A 253 21.73 -19.46 -9.32
N GLY A 254 21.59 -19.57 -10.65
CA GLY A 254 20.61 -20.47 -11.24
C GLY A 254 19.19 -20.17 -10.74
N ASN A 255 18.60 -21.11 -10.00
CA ASN A 255 17.25 -21.00 -9.45
C ASN A 255 17.19 -20.38 -8.05
N PHE A 256 18.33 -20.07 -7.43
CA PHE A 256 18.42 -19.49 -6.10
C PHE A 256 18.63 -17.98 -6.14
N SER A 257 17.97 -17.27 -5.23
CA SER A 257 18.25 -15.87 -4.92
C SER A 257 18.33 -15.69 -3.41
N VAL A 258 19.31 -14.92 -2.96
CA VAL A 258 19.51 -14.58 -1.55
C VAL A 258 19.75 -13.09 -1.44
N LEU A 259 18.95 -12.40 -0.66
CA LEU A 259 19.13 -10.99 -0.30
C LEU A 259 19.38 -10.90 1.21
N ALA A 260 20.50 -10.33 1.58
CA ALA A 260 20.81 -9.95 2.95
C ALA A 260 20.99 -8.43 3.01
N GLU A 261 20.33 -7.77 3.96
CA GLU A 261 20.36 -6.32 4.11
C GLU A 261 20.38 -5.93 5.58
N TYR A 262 21.20 -4.97 5.92
CA TYR A 262 21.28 -4.39 7.26
C TYR A 262 21.29 -2.88 7.15
N ALA A 263 20.44 -2.23 7.94
CA ALA A 263 20.41 -0.77 8.03
C ALA A 263 20.39 -0.32 9.49
N GLN A 264 20.93 0.88 9.72
CA GLN A 264 21.01 1.51 11.03
C GLN A 264 20.77 3.02 10.89
N LYS A 265 20.04 3.62 11.84
CA LYS A 265 19.95 5.08 11.99
C LYS A 265 20.48 5.54 13.35
N THR A 266 20.99 6.77 13.39
CA THR A 266 21.37 7.45 14.63
C THR A 266 20.12 7.79 15.45
N GLU A 267 20.31 8.29 16.65
CA GLU A 267 19.23 8.71 17.55
C GLU A 267 18.34 9.76 16.84
N ASP A 268 17.05 9.52 16.86
CA ASP A 268 16.03 10.38 16.27
C ASP A 268 14.84 10.52 17.23
N PRO A 269 14.98 11.31 18.31
CA PRO A 269 13.89 11.53 19.24
C PRO A 269 12.70 12.15 18.50
N SER A 270 11.64 11.37 18.36
CA SER A 270 10.45 11.73 17.59
C SER A 270 9.20 11.26 18.33
N PHE A 271 8.05 11.77 17.90
CA PHE A 271 6.77 11.34 18.45
C PHE A 271 6.58 9.82 18.26
N ASP A 272 6.26 9.15 19.35
CA ASP A 272 5.86 7.76 19.38
C ASP A 272 4.81 7.51 20.47
N LYS A 273 3.91 6.57 20.25
CA LYS A 273 2.83 6.27 21.20
C LYS A 273 3.34 5.58 22.46
N ASN A 274 4.33 4.70 22.31
CA ASN A 274 4.81 3.84 23.41
C ASN A 274 6.08 4.41 24.06
N TYR A 275 6.99 4.94 23.23
CA TYR A 275 8.30 5.46 23.65
C TYR A 275 8.54 6.85 23.05
N PRO A 276 7.83 7.89 23.50
CA PRO A 276 7.93 9.23 22.92
C PRO A 276 9.31 9.83 23.18
N TYR A 277 9.91 10.39 22.13
CA TYR A 277 11.14 11.19 22.18
C TYR A 277 12.33 10.53 22.89
N ILE A 278 12.55 9.24 22.65
CA ILE A 278 13.70 8.51 23.20
C ILE A 278 14.95 8.71 22.33
N TYR A 279 16.13 8.73 22.97
CA TYR A 279 17.45 8.80 22.33
C TYR A 279 17.98 7.39 22.07
N ARG A 280 17.37 6.69 21.13
CA ARG A 280 17.71 5.32 20.77
C ARG A 280 18.09 5.21 19.30
N LYS A 281 19.21 4.54 19.01
CA LYS A 281 19.56 4.14 17.64
C LYS A 281 18.51 3.15 17.12
N GLY A 282 18.19 3.25 15.83
CA GLY A 282 17.35 2.26 15.18
C GLY A 282 18.16 1.33 14.30
N TYR A 283 17.69 0.09 14.11
CA TYR A 283 18.28 -0.81 13.13
C TYR A 283 17.28 -1.83 12.60
N VAL A 284 17.58 -2.35 11.40
CA VAL A 284 16.87 -3.47 10.78
C VAL A 284 17.85 -4.42 10.12
N ALA A 285 17.62 -5.71 10.31
CA ALA A 285 18.35 -6.78 9.65
C ALA A 285 17.35 -7.68 8.94
N MET A 286 17.62 -8.05 7.69
CA MET A 286 16.76 -8.87 6.85
C MET A 286 17.58 -9.93 6.10
N LEU A 287 17.01 -11.12 6.03
CA LEU A 287 17.45 -12.19 5.13
C LEU A 287 16.24 -12.70 4.35
N SER A 288 16.33 -12.70 3.03
CA SER A 288 15.33 -13.27 2.13
C SER A 288 15.99 -14.27 1.21
N THR A 289 15.48 -15.50 1.18
CA THR A 289 16.00 -16.58 0.33
C THR A 289 14.88 -17.15 -0.50
N SER A 290 15.07 -17.26 -1.79
CA SER A 290 14.10 -17.87 -2.68
C SER A 290 14.72 -18.92 -3.61
N TYR A 291 13.92 -19.93 -3.91
CA TYR A 291 14.21 -20.93 -4.94
C TYR A 291 13.03 -21.04 -5.89
N SER A 292 13.27 -20.90 -7.19
CA SER A 292 12.19 -20.93 -8.18
C SER A 292 12.61 -21.72 -9.41
N LYS A 293 11.81 -22.74 -9.74
CA LYS A 293 11.90 -23.48 -11.01
C LYS A 293 10.51 -23.74 -11.57
N SER A 294 10.41 -24.17 -12.82
CA SER A 294 9.11 -24.49 -13.43
C SER A 294 8.29 -25.44 -12.55
N GLY A 295 7.16 -24.95 -12.05
CA GLY A 295 6.20 -25.68 -11.23
C GLY A 295 6.54 -25.76 -9.73
N MET A 296 7.57 -25.08 -9.24
CA MET A 296 7.90 -25.03 -7.80
C MET A 296 8.54 -23.70 -7.43
N SER A 297 8.10 -23.11 -6.34
CA SER A 297 8.70 -21.92 -5.71
C SER A 297 8.76 -22.08 -4.21
N ILE A 298 9.82 -21.60 -3.59
CA ILE A 298 10.00 -21.53 -2.15
C ILE A 298 10.51 -20.12 -1.84
N LEU A 299 9.94 -19.48 -0.82
CA LEU A 299 10.42 -18.22 -0.25
C LEU A 299 10.55 -18.39 1.26
N LEU A 300 11.68 -18.00 1.81
CA LEU A 300 11.94 -17.94 3.24
C LEU A 300 12.48 -16.56 3.57
N GLN A 301 11.86 -15.90 4.52
CA GLN A 301 12.25 -14.54 4.92
C GLN A 301 12.29 -14.41 6.43
N ALA A 302 13.24 -13.64 6.92
CA ALA A 302 13.32 -13.21 8.32
C ALA A 302 13.75 -11.75 8.39
N LYS A 303 13.10 -10.99 9.28
CA LYS A 303 13.41 -9.58 9.53
C LYS A 303 13.36 -9.31 11.03
N ARG A 304 14.33 -8.55 11.53
CA ARG A 304 14.26 -7.90 12.84
C ARG A 304 14.41 -6.40 12.67
N SER A 305 13.43 -5.65 13.16
CA SER A 305 13.49 -4.19 13.21
C SER A 305 13.39 -3.73 14.66
N ASP A 306 14.07 -2.62 15.00
CA ASP A 306 14.09 -2.04 16.32
C ASP A 306 14.24 -0.52 16.17
N ASN A 307 13.28 0.26 16.65
CA ASN A 307 13.25 1.72 16.62
C ASN A 307 13.53 2.33 15.23
N MET A 308 12.97 1.77 14.17
CA MET A 308 13.21 2.20 12.76
C MET A 308 12.11 3.12 12.21
N SER A 309 11.36 3.80 13.06
CA SER A 309 10.55 4.95 12.63
C SER A 309 11.47 6.06 12.15
N PHE A 310 11.40 6.42 10.86
CA PHE A 310 12.22 7.48 10.27
C PHE A 310 11.32 8.42 9.46
N ARG A 311 11.12 9.62 9.99
CA ARG A 311 10.17 10.61 9.45
C ARG A 311 10.88 11.93 9.15
N SER A 312 10.35 12.66 8.16
CA SER A 312 10.82 14.02 7.85
C SER A 312 10.36 15.08 8.86
N SER A 313 9.42 14.73 9.75
CA SER A 313 9.01 15.58 10.87
C SER A 313 8.97 14.78 12.16
N ARG A 314 9.63 15.23 13.22
CA ARG A 314 9.70 14.53 14.52
C ARG A 314 8.45 14.66 15.37
N VAL A 315 7.60 15.64 15.09
CA VAL A 315 6.36 15.88 15.85
C VAL A 315 5.14 15.25 15.22
N GLU A 316 5.26 14.79 13.97
CA GLU A 316 4.12 14.24 13.25
C GLU A 316 3.79 12.82 13.68
N ASN A 317 2.48 12.60 13.82
CA ASN A 317 1.89 11.30 13.99
C ASN A 317 1.20 10.91 12.66
N GLY A 318 1.41 9.69 12.20
CA GLY A 318 0.80 9.21 10.95
C GLY A 318 1.82 8.68 9.96
N THR A 319 1.35 8.27 8.79
CA THR A 319 2.14 7.56 7.79
C THR A 319 2.70 8.48 6.70
N SER A 320 2.15 9.69 6.55
CA SER A 320 2.49 10.61 5.46
C SER A 320 3.91 11.18 5.53
N SER A 321 4.49 11.26 6.73
CA SER A 321 5.85 11.83 6.93
C SER A 321 6.97 10.79 6.91
N TYR A 322 6.69 9.50 6.77
CA TYR A 322 7.74 8.49 6.66
C TYR A 322 8.59 8.70 5.41
N ILE A 323 9.92 8.69 5.58
CA ILE A 323 10.90 8.67 4.48
C ILE A 323 11.46 7.27 4.25
N ASN A 324 11.20 6.33 5.14
CA ASN A 324 11.56 4.92 5.01
C ASN A 324 10.32 4.02 4.92
N HIS A 325 10.55 2.74 4.66
CA HIS A 325 9.53 1.72 4.60
C HIS A 325 10.04 0.41 5.20
N LEU A 326 9.22 -0.18 6.06
CA LEU A 326 9.47 -1.50 6.63
C LEU A 326 8.40 -2.46 6.09
N PRO A 327 8.72 -3.34 5.13
CA PRO A 327 7.73 -4.24 4.55
C PRO A 327 7.20 -5.21 5.59
N ALA A 328 5.90 -5.48 5.57
CA ALA A 328 5.31 -6.56 6.34
C ALA A 328 5.75 -7.92 5.76
N PHE A 329 6.12 -8.86 6.64
CA PHE A 329 6.34 -10.25 6.25
C PHE A 329 5.06 -11.05 6.52
N ALA A 330 3.97 -10.56 5.94
CA ALA A 330 2.66 -11.17 5.91
C ALA A 330 2.15 -11.19 4.47
N MET A 331 1.47 -12.24 4.08
CA MET A 331 0.88 -12.32 2.75
C MET A 331 -0.24 -11.30 2.61
N GLN A 332 -0.17 -10.44 1.59
CA GLN A 332 -1.26 -9.54 1.27
C GLN A 332 -2.43 -10.33 0.68
N GLN A 333 -3.57 -10.30 1.36
CA GLN A 333 -4.76 -11.03 0.98
C GLN A 333 -5.62 -10.21 0.00
N THR A 334 -6.25 -10.90 -0.96
CA THR A 334 -7.16 -10.30 -1.94
C THR A 334 -8.63 -10.65 -1.69
N TYR A 335 -8.91 -11.69 -0.90
CA TYR A 335 -10.24 -12.09 -0.50
C TYR A 335 -10.74 -11.23 0.65
N ALA A 336 -12.00 -10.82 0.60
CA ALA A 336 -12.56 -9.82 1.52
C ALA A 336 -12.43 -10.20 3.00
N LEU A 337 -12.76 -11.44 3.37
CA LEU A 337 -12.67 -11.87 4.76
C LEU A 337 -11.25 -12.24 5.19
N ALA A 338 -10.40 -12.73 4.30
CA ALA A 338 -8.98 -12.95 4.59
C ALA A 338 -8.22 -11.62 4.80
N ALA A 339 -8.72 -10.53 4.23
CA ALA A 339 -8.19 -9.17 4.39
C ALA A 339 -8.92 -8.37 5.49
N LEU A 340 -9.76 -9.01 6.32
CA LEU A 340 -10.54 -8.32 7.35
C LEU A 340 -9.63 -7.75 8.45
N TYR A 341 -8.59 -8.49 8.84
CA TYR A 341 -7.61 -8.14 9.86
C TYR A 341 -6.20 -8.05 9.25
N PRO A 342 -5.89 -6.97 8.54
CA PRO A 342 -4.63 -6.84 7.83
C PRO A 342 -3.51 -6.37 8.77
N TYR A 343 -2.31 -6.95 8.64
CA TYR A 343 -1.20 -6.59 9.50
C TYR A 343 -0.52 -5.28 9.05
N ALA A 344 -0.34 -4.35 9.99
CA ALA A 344 0.50 -3.16 9.85
C ALA A 344 1.84 -3.38 10.54
N THR A 345 2.94 -3.14 9.83
CA THR A 345 4.30 -3.22 10.39
C THR A 345 4.47 -2.30 11.59
N GLN A 346 5.12 -2.81 12.65
CA GLN A 346 5.36 -2.06 13.88
C GLN A 346 6.78 -1.46 13.88
N PRO A 347 6.93 -0.14 13.62
CA PRO A 347 8.26 0.49 13.47
C PRO A 347 9.11 0.47 14.74
N ASN A 348 8.45 0.38 15.91
CA ASN A 348 9.12 0.36 17.21
C ASN A 348 9.86 -0.93 17.50
N GLY A 349 9.47 -2.01 16.84
CA GLY A 349 10.20 -3.24 16.90
C GLY A 349 9.35 -4.48 16.69
N GLU A 350 9.85 -5.35 15.84
CA GLU A 350 9.26 -6.66 15.56
C GLU A 350 10.30 -7.65 15.07
N TRP A 351 10.09 -8.93 15.39
CA TRP A 351 10.59 -10.06 14.64
C TRP A 351 9.51 -10.54 13.66
N ALA A 352 9.85 -10.71 12.41
CA ALA A 352 8.92 -11.15 11.38
C ALA A 352 9.53 -12.27 10.55
N TYR A 353 8.79 -13.35 10.38
CA TYR A 353 9.17 -14.53 9.59
C TYR A 353 8.08 -14.85 8.59
N GLN A 354 8.48 -15.24 7.38
CA GLN A 354 7.55 -15.73 6.36
C GLN A 354 8.14 -16.89 5.60
N ALA A 355 7.33 -17.90 5.35
CA ALA A 355 7.65 -19.03 4.50
C ALA A 355 6.53 -19.27 3.49
N GLU A 356 6.87 -19.31 2.21
CA GLU A 356 5.92 -19.64 1.14
C GLU A 356 6.40 -20.83 0.34
N LEU A 357 5.49 -21.74 0.00
CA LEU A 357 5.72 -22.84 -0.90
C LEU A 357 4.65 -22.86 -1.99
N GLY A 358 5.06 -22.75 -3.23
CA GLY A 358 4.22 -22.98 -4.40
C GLY A 358 4.62 -24.26 -5.11
N TYR A 359 3.66 -25.13 -5.39
CA TYR A 359 3.89 -26.34 -6.15
C TYR A 359 2.78 -26.64 -7.15
N LYS A 360 3.15 -26.97 -8.39
CA LYS A 360 2.23 -27.35 -9.45
C LYS A 360 2.40 -28.80 -9.81
N PHE A 361 1.46 -29.63 -9.42
CA PHE A 361 1.38 -31.04 -9.81
C PHE A 361 1.21 -31.15 -11.32
N LYS A 362 1.99 -32.00 -11.94
CA LYS A 362 1.96 -32.22 -13.41
C LYS A 362 0.61 -32.80 -13.84
N ARG A 363 0.22 -32.48 -15.06
CA ARG A 363 -0.96 -33.08 -15.71
C ARG A 363 -0.81 -34.59 -15.81
N ASN A 364 -1.94 -35.29 -15.79
CA ASN A 364 -2.04 -36.75 -15.89
C ASN A 364 -1.31 -37.50 -14.75
N THR A 365 -1.21 -36.89 -13.56
CA THR A 365 -0.79 -37.52 -12.32
C THR A 365 -1.95 -37.63 -11.35
N PHE A 366 -1.84 -38.45 -10.30
CA PHE A 366 -2.89 -38.65 -9.29
C PHE A 366 -3.37 -37.32 -8.68
N PHE A 367 -2.44 -36.48 -8.18
CA PHE A 367 -2.78 -35.16 -7.60
C PHE A 367 -3.04 -34.09 -8.67
N GLY A 368 -2.36 -34.16 -9.82
CA GLY A 368 -2.48 -33.17 -10.88
C GLY A 368 -3.78 -33.30 -11.69
N GLY A 369 -4.30 -34.49 -11.85
CA GLY A 369 -5.45 -34.74 -12.73
C GLY A 369 -5.17 -34.34 -14.17
N LYS A 370 -6.23 -34.20 -15.00
CA LYS A 370 -6.14 -33.91 -16.44
C LYS A 370 -5.46 -32.55 -16.75
N TYR A 371 -5.61 -31.54 -15.90
CA TYR A 371 -5.20 -30.16 -16.20
C TYR A 371 -4.07 -29.64 -15.33
N GLY A 372 -3.64 -30.40 -14.31
CA GLY A 372 -2.72 -29.97 -13.27
C GLY A 372 -3.46 -29.34 -12.09
N THR A 373 -2.81 -29.37 -10.93
CA THR A 373 -3.31 -28.75 -9.67
C THR A 373 -2.17 -27.90 -9.13
N SER A 374 -2.45 -26.66 -8.75
CA SER A 374 -1.49 -25.80 -8.05
C SER A 374 -1.85 -25.73 -6.58
N VAL A 375 -0.86 -25.86 -5.72
CA VAL A 375 -0.99 -25.70 -4.26
C VAL A 375 -0.04 -24.60 -3.83
N LYS A 376 -0.53 -23.68 -3.00
CA LYS A 376 0.27 -22.65 -2.33
C LYS A 376 0.07 -22.79 -0.84
N LEU A 377 1.17 -22.72 -0.11
CA LEU A 377 1.20 -22.68 1.35
C LEU A 377 1.90 -21.40 1.74
N ASN A 378 1.36 -20.68 2.71
CA ASN A 378 2.03 -19.57 3.35
C ASN A 378 1.97 -19.74 4.86
N PHE A 379 3.04 -19.38 5.52
CA PHE A 379 3.12 -19.22 6.97
C PHE A 379 3.83 -17.92 7.27
N SER A 380 3.19 -17.04 8.05
CA SER A 380 3.79 -15.81 8.56
C SER A 380 3.68 -15.80 10.06
N HIS A 381 4.73 -15.35 10.75
CA HIS A 381 4.74 -15.19 12.21
C HIS A 381 5.49 -13.94 12.60
N ILE A 382 4.81 -13.05 13.32
CA ILE A 382 5.35 -11.76 13.72
C ILE A 382 5.08 -11.55 15.20
N HIS A 383 6.11 -11.17 15.94
CA HIS A 383 5.99 -10.95 17.37
C HIS A 383 6.90 -9.82 17.87
N SER A 384 6.68 -9.41 19.12
CA SER A 384 7.42 -8.34 19.78
C SER A 384 8.91 -8.70 19.97
N LEU A 385 9.71 -7.67 20.12
CA LEU A 385 11.04 -7.76 20.71
C LEU A 385 10.92 -7.86 22.23
N GLU A 386 11.93 -8.45 22.89
CA GLU A 386 12.15 -8.16 24.29
C GLU A 386 12.51 -6.69 24.44
N GLN A 387 11.73 -5.94 25.20
CA GLN A 387 11.95 -4.54 25.51
C GLN A 387 11.89 -4.38 27.03
N ASN A 388 13.04 -4.04 27.64
CA ASN A 388 13.16 -3.78 29.07
C ASN A 388 13.23 -2.25 29.26
N PRO A 389 12.13 -1.57 29.62
CA PRO A 389 12.11 -0.12 29.75
C PRO A 389 13.13 0.38 30.77
N HIS A 390 13.88 1.41 30.39
CA HIS A 390 14.75 2.17 31.27
C HIS A 390 13.97 3.41 31.76
N ASP A 391 13.97 3.66 33.05
CA ASP A 391 13.24 4.77 33.67
C ASP A 391 11.79 4.93 33.15
N GLY A 392 11.11 3.78 32.94
CA GLY A 392 9.76 3.74 32.41
C GLY A 392 9.62 4.10 30.93
N GLY A 393 10.73 4.18 30.16
CA GLY A 393 10.72 4.58 28.75
C GLY A 393 10.38 6.05 28.52
N THR A 394 10.70 6.91 29.49
CA THR A 394 10.33 8.34 29.51
C THR A 394 11.05 9.14 28.41
N PRO A 395 10.49 10.27 27.96
CA PRO A 395 11.18 11.18 27.04
C PRO A 395 12.55 11.61 27.55
N GLY A 396 13.52 11.72 26.65
CA GLY A 396 14.90 12.12 26.99
C GLY A 396 15.81 10.99 27.46
N THR A 397 15.29 9.78 27.69
CA THR A 397 16.09 8.58 28.01
C THR A 397 16.42 7.79 26.74
N ASP A 398 17.18 6.69 26.86
CA ASP A 398 17.41 5.71 25.78
C ASP A 398 16.23 4.73 25.59
N GLY A 399 15.16 4.88 26.37
CA GLY A 399 13.88 4.20 26.28
C GLY A 399 13.90 2.77 26.84
N TYR A 400 14.62 1.85 26.24
CA TYR A 400 14.62 0.44 26.64
C TYR A 400 15.87 -0.32 26.18
N GLY A 401 16.24 -1.37 26.93
CA GLY A 401 17.22 -2.39 26.52
C GLY A 401 16.53 -3.48 25.68
N SER A 402 17.22 -3.97 24.64
CA SER A 402 16.75 -5.09 23.82
C SER A 402 17.91 -5.93 23.33
N ALA A 403 17.90 -7.23 23.65
CA ALA A 403 18.92 -8.15 23.16
C ALA A 403 18.55 -8.65 21.75
N PHE A 404 19.55 -8.72 20.84
CA PHE A 404 19.30 -9.00 19.42
C PHE A 404 18.50 -10.29 19.17
N TRP A 405 18.82 -11.38 19.86
CA TRP A 405 18.21 -12.70 19.61
C TRP A 405 17.01 -13.01 20.48
N LYS A 406 16.63 -12.11 21.39
CA LYS A 406 15.52 -12.37 22.29
C LYS A 406 14.19 -11.87 21.70
N TRP A 407 13.17 -12.68 21.94
CA TRP A 407 11.78 -12.41 21.61
C TRP A 407 11.09 -11.77 22.80
N GLY A 408 10.12 -10.93 22.52
CA GLY A 408 9.19 -10.48 23.55
C GLY A 408 8.08 -11.51 23.79
N ASP A 409 7.12 -11.14 24.60
CA ASP A 409 6.03 -12.00 25.07
C ASP A 409 4.77 -11.95 24.20
N LYS A 410 4.70 -11.00 23.23
CA LYS A 410 3.48 -10.74 22.46
C LYS A 410 3.60 -11.19 21.01
N THR A 411 2.71 -12.07 20.60
CA THR A 411 2.44 -12.31 19.18
C THR A 411 1.67 -11.11 18.62
N TYR A 412 2.15 -10.54 17.51
CA TYR A 412 1.48 -9.44 16.82
C TYR A 412 0.54 -9.96 15.72
N TYR A 413 1.05 -10.91 14.95
CA TYR A 413 0.32 -11.51 13.84
C TYR A 413 0.85 -12.90 13.53
N GLN A 414 -0.04 -13.79 13.14
CA GLN A 414 0.33 -15.07 12.54
C GLN A 414 -0.73 -15.45 11.51
N ASP A 415 -0.32 -15.95 10.37
CA ASP A 415 -1.21 -16.62 9.44
C ASP A 415 -0.61 -17.93 8.93
N MET A 416 -1.46 -18.91 8.76
CA MET A 416 -1.16 -20.12 8.01
C MET A 416 -2.27 -20.31 6.99
N ASN A 417 -1.94 -20.29 5.71
CA ASN A 417 -2.94 -20.52 4.69
C ASN A 417 -2.51 -21.55 3.65
N VAL A 418 -3.50 -22.28 3.16
CA VAL A 418 -3.39 -23.31 2.13
C VAL A 418 -4.36 -22.94 1.00
N GLN A 419 -3.85 -22.76 -0.20
CA GLN A 419 -4.65 -22.48 -1.37
C GLN A 419 -4.47 -23.58 -2.42
N ILE A 420 -5.58 -24.12 -2.93
CA ILE A 420 -5.61 -25.16 -3.96
C ILE A 420 -6.35 -24.63 -5.19
N GLU A 421 -5.65 -24.49 -6.27
CA GLU A 421 -6.20 -24.10 -7.55
C GLU A 421 -6.26 -25.31 -8.48
N LYS A 422 -7.46 -25.66 -8.98
CA LYS A 422 -7.69 -26.81 -9.86
C LYS A 422 -8.60 -26.46 -11.02
N LYS A 423 -8.12 -26.75 -12.22
CA LYS A 423 -8.96 -26.72 -13.40
C LYS A 423 -9.68 -28.06 -13.55
N LEU A 424 -10.99 -28.09 -13.32
CA LEU A 424 -11.81 -29.31 -13.35
C LEU A 424 -12.24 -29.68 -14.79
N SER A 425 -12.46 -28.66 -15.63
CA SER A 425 -12.76 -28.86 -17.06
C SER A 425 -12.03 -27.80 -17.92
N LYS A 426 -12.24 -27.79 -19.22
CA LYS A 426 -11.73 -26.71 -20.10
C LYS A 426 -12.31 -25.34 -19.72
N ASP A 427 -13.51 -25.34 -19.16
CA ASP A 427 -14.31 -24.15 -18.94
C ASP A 427 -14.54 -23.85 -17.46
N PHE A 428 -14.21 -24.78 -16.55
CA PHE A 428 -14.39 -24.61 -15.10
C PHE A 428 -13.09 -24.70 -14.34
N LYS A 429 -12.81 -23.66 -13.54
CA LYS A 429 -11.69 -23.54 -12.60
C LYS A 429 -12.24 -23.34 -11.20
N LEU A 430 -11.71 -24.08 -10.24
CA LEU A 430 -12.01 -23.99 -8.82
C LEU A 430 -10.76 -23.53 -8.05
N ASN A 431 -10.96 -22.65 -7.10
CA ASN A 431 -9.97 -22.23 -6.11
C ASN A 431 -10.56 -22.42 -4.72
N LEU A 432 -9.84 -23.13 -3.86
CA LEU A 432 -10.20 -23.33 -2.46
C LEU A 432 -9.06 -22.79 -1.58
N MET A 433 -9.40 -22.10 -0.51
CA MET A 433 -8.43 -21.60 0.45
C MET A 433 -8.95 -21.81 1.87
N TYR A 434 -8.06 -22.25 2.75
CA TYR A 434 -8.23 -22.20 4.19
C TYR A 434 -7.13 -21.34 4.79
N MET A 435 -7.49 -20.51 5.76
CA MET A 435 -6.56 -19.67 6.49
C MET A 435 -6.89 -19.69 7.98
N ASN A 436 -5.89 -19.95 8.81
CA ASN A 436 -5.94 -19.75 10.25
C ASN A 436 -5.11 -18.49 10.57
N GLN A 437 -5.69 -17.56 11.31
CA GLN A 437 -5.11 -16.24 11.58
C GLN A 437 -5.17 -15.91 13.07
N PHE A 438 -4.09 -15.33 13.56
CA PHE A 438 -3.98 -14.65 14.86
C PHE A 438 -3.65 -13.20 14.61
N TYR A 439 -4.48 -12.30 15.13
CA TYR A 439 -4.34 -10.86 14.94
C TYR A 439 -4.43 -10.14 16.27
N ASN A 440 -3.38 -9.44 16.64
CA ASN A 440 -3.34 -8.65 17.87
C ASN A 440 -3.85 -7.23 17.62
N LYS A 441 -5.16 -7.05 17.77
CA LYS A 441 -5.83 -5.77 17.53
C LYS A 441 -5.28 -4.67 18.42
N SER A 442 -4.95 -4.96 19.69
CA SER A 442 -4.41 -3.97 20.61
C SER A 442 -3.05 -3.41 20.18
N VAL A 443 -2.23 -4.20 19.47
CA VAL A 443 -0.94 -3.75 18.93
C VAL A 443 -1.12 -2.98 17.64
N VAL A 444 -1.90 -3.53 16.70
CA VAL A 444 -2.02 -2.98 15.35
C VAL A 444 -2.95 -1.77 15.30
N GLU A 445 -4.09 -1.83 16.00
CA GLU A 445 -5.11 -0.77 15.98
C GLU A 445 -5.10 0.09 17.25
N GLY A 446 -4.48 -0.39 18.32
CA GLY A 446 -4.40 0.32 19.61
C GLY A 446 -5.55 0.07 20.54
N GLU A 447 -6.46 -0.85 20.21
CA GLU A 447 -7.63 -1.24 21.01
C GLU A 447 -7.94 -2.73 20.87
N GLY A 448 -8.85 -3.27 21.69
CA GLY A 448 -9.26 -4.66 21.63
C GLY A 448 -8.22 -5.64 22.19
N GLY A 449 -8.25 -6.87 21.72
CA GLY A 449 -7.42 -7.98 22.17
C GLY A 449 -6.86 -8.83 21.02
N MET A 450 -6.49 -10.08 21.35
CA MET A 450 -6.10 -11.09 20.36
C MET A 450 -7.34 -11.66 19.69
N ILE A 451 -7.33 -11.74 18.38
CA ILE A 451 -8.38 -12.36 17.56
C ILE A 451 -7.82 -13.62 16.92
N HIS A 452 -8.54 -14.72 17.08
CA HIS A 452 -8.23 -16.01 16.44
C HIS A 452 -9.34 -16.30 15.43
N SER A 453 -9.01 -16.44 14.17
CA SER A 453 -10.00 -16.70 13.14
C SER A 453 -9.63 -17.84 12.22
N ASP A 454 -10.64 -18.60 11.81
CA ASP A 454 -10.60 -19.61 10.77
C ASP A 454 -11.39 -19.14 9.56
N ILE A 455 -10.75 -19.08 8.39
CA ILE A 455 -11.33 -18.50 7.18
C ILE A 455 -11.38 -19.54 6.08
N TYR A 456 -12.55 -19.76 5.53
CA TYR A 456 -12.81 -20.71 4.45
C TYR A 456 -13.26 -19.97 3.21
N ILE A 457 -12.65 -20.25 2.06
CA ILE A 457 -12.90 -19.57 0.80
C ILE A 457 -13.07 -20.59 -0.30
N ALA A 458 -14.13 -20.42 -1.10
CA ALA A 458 -14.38 -21.19 -2.31
C ALA A 458 -14.69 -20.22 -3.46
N GLU A 459 -13.93 -20.30 -4.54
CA GLU A 459 -14.14 -19.53 -5.75
C GLU A 459 -14.27 -20.47 -6.95
N GLY A 460 -15.32 -20.29 -7.73
CA GLY A 460 -15.56 -20.98 -9.00
C GLY A 460 -15.60 -20.01 -10.16
N LYS A 461 -14.91 -20.34 -11.26
CA LYS A 461 -14.97 -19.58 -12.50
C LYS A 461 -15.40 -20.48 -13.65
N TYR A 462 -16.56 -20.19 -14.25
CA TYR A 462 -17.13 -20.95 -15.35
C TYR A 462 -17.25 -20.10 -16.62
N ARG A 463 -16.69 -20.58 -17.70
CA ARG A 463 -16.76 -19.95 -19.02
C ARG A 463 -17.83 -20.62 -19.86
N PHE A 464 -18.97 -19.98 -20.05
CA PHE A 464 -20.08 -20.48 -20.89
C PHE A 464 -19.68 -20.51 -22.37
N ASN A 465 -19.01 -19.44 -22.82
CA ASN A 465 -18.50 -19.33 -24.19
C ASN A 465 -17.34 -18.30 -24.23
N ARG A 466 -16.86 -17.94 -25.42
CA ARG A 466 -15.74 -16.99 -25.58
C ARG A 466 -16.03 -15.57 -25.07
N LYS A 467 -17.31 -15.20 -24.93
CA LYS A 467 -17.73 -13.86 -24.52
C LYS A 467 -18.31 -13.80 -23.11
N LEU A 468 -18.75 -14.92 -22.55
CA LEU A 468 -19.49 -14.95 -21.30
C LEU A 468 -18.78 -15.84 -20.27
N THR A 469 -18.42 -15.24 -19.14
CA THR A 469 -17.78 -15.91 -18.01
C THR A 469 -18.46 -15.48 -16.71
N LEU A 470 -18.79 -16.44 -15.86
CA LEU A 470 -19.28 -16.21 -14.50
C LEU A 470 -18.22 -16.61 -13.48
N ARG A 471 -17.96 -15.75 -12.50
CA ARG A 471 -17.21 -16.03 -11.30
C ARG A 471 -18.14 -15.95 -10.09
N GLY A 472 -18.13 -16.97 -9.28
CA GLY A 472 -18.81 -17.00 -7.99
C GLY A 472 -17.79 -17.21 -6.88
N GLU A 473 -17.99 -16.56 -5.75
CA GLU A 473 -17.12 -16.63 -4.59
C GLU A 473 -17.96 -16.69 -3.32
N ALA A 474 -17.60 -17.58 -2.40
CA ALA A 474 -18.19 -17.70 -1.08
C ALA A 474 -17.06 -17.77 -0.04
N GLN A 475 -17.20 -17.01 1.04
CA GLN A 475 -16.23 -16.98 2.15
C GLN A 475 -16.98 -17.06 3.48
N TYR A 476 -16.36 -17.68 4.45
CA TYR A 476 -16.81 -17.72 5.84
C TYR A 476 -15.62 -17.52 6.76
N LEU A 477 -15.74 -16.57 7.68
CA LEU A 477 -14.78 -16.33 8.76
C LEU A 477 -15.46 -16.66 10.08
N HIS A 478 -14.85 -17.55 10.84
CA HIS A 478 -15.27 -17.92 12.19
C HIS A 478 -14.32 -17.33 13.22
N THR A 479 -14.86 -16.63 14.19
CA THR A 479 -14.14 -16.15 15.38
C THR A 479 -15.09 -15.97 16.54
N LYS A 480 -14.58 -16.14 17.78
CA LYS A 480 -15.33 -15.87 19.02
C LYS A 480 -15.05 -14.49 19.59
N GLU A 481 -14.09 -13.79 18.99
CA GLU A 481 -13.62 -12.48 19.43
C GLU A 481 -14.14 -11.38 18.48
N ASP A 482 -13.93 -10.12 18.87
CA ASP A 482 -14.25 -8.89 18.13
C ASP A 482 -15.71 -8.86 17.65
N GLN A 483 -15.92 -8.85 16.34
CA GLN A 483 -17.24 -8.75 15.71
C GLN A 483 -17.88 -10.12 15.41
N GLY A 484 -17.25 -11.24 15.82
CA GLY A 484 -17.77 -12.59 15.58
C GLY A 484 -17.72 -13.02 14.12
N ASP A 485 -18.65 -13.86 13.72
CA ASP A 485 -18.66 -14.54 12.43
C ASP A 485 -19.05 -13.62 11.27
N TRP A 486 -18.39 -13.82 10.14
CA TRP A 486 -18.65 -13.11 8.90
C TRP A 486 -18.89 -14.06 7.73
N TRP A 487 -19.77 -13.66 6.82
CA TRP A 487 -20.02 -14.33 5.54
C TRP A 487 -19.81 -13.35 4.40
N PHE A 488 -19.31 -13.84 3.29
CA PHE A 488 -19.17 -13.05 2.07
C PHE A 488 -19.55 -13.87 0.86
N GLY A 489 -20.34 -13.27 -0.01
CA GLY A 489 -20.72 -13.82 -1.31
C GLY A 489 -20.50 -12.83 -2.43
N LEU A 490 -20.03 -13.30 -3.60
CA LEU A 490 -19.84 -12.47 -4.78
C LEU A 490 -20.23 -13.25 -6.04
N LEU A 491 -20.92 -12.56 -6.94
CA LEU A 491 -21.14 -13.00 -8.32
C LEU A 491 -20.64 -11.91 -9.28
N GLU A 492 -19.83 -12.33 -10.25
CA GLU A 492 -19.26 -11.47 -11.28
C GLU A 492 -19.53 -12.08 -12.65
N LEU A 493 -20.26 -11.36 -13.50
CA LEU A 493 -20.56 -11.75 -14.86
C LEU A 493 -19.77 -10.86 -15.83
N SER A 494 -18.77 -11.45 -16.49
CA SER A 494 -18.01 -10.80 -17.55
C SER A 494 -18.65 -11.05 -18.90
N VAL A 495 -19.03 -9.96 -19.59
CA VAL A 495 -19.61 -9.96 -20.95
C VAL A 495 -18.63 -9.24 -21.88
N LEU A 496 -17.75 -10.04 -22.49
CA LEU A 496 -16.72 -9.51 -23.37
C LEU A 496 -17.30 -8.92 -24.67
N PRO A 497 -16.71 -7.84 -25.21
CA PRO A 497 -15.41 -7.29 -24.80
C PRO A 497 -15.49 -6.21 -23.70
N ASN A 498 -16.68 -5.66 -23.37
CA ASN A 498 -16.74 -4.36 -22.74
C ASN A 498 -17.31 -4.35 -21.31
N PHE A 499 -18.20 -5.28 -20.96
CA PHE A 499 -18.98 -5.18 -19.72
C PHE A 499 -18.60 -6.22 -18.67
N MET A 500 -18.66 -5.80 -17.40
CA MET A 500 -18.60 -6.66 -16.23
C MET A 500 -19.64 -6.19 -15.21
N PHE A 501 -20.47 -7.10 -14.74
CA PHE A 501 -21.49 -6.87 -13.71
C PHE A 501 -21.06 -7.61 -12.45
N THR A 502 -21.07 -6.91 -11.31
CA THR A 502 -20.68 -7.49 -10.03
C THR A 502 -21.74 -7.20 -8.99
N ILE A 503 -22.08 -8.20 -8.20
CA ILE A 503 -22.85 -8.06 -6.97
C ILE A 503 -22.15 -8.83 -5.86
N SER A 504 -22.09 -8.24 -4.68
CA SER A 504 -21.52 -8.88 -3.50
C SER A 504 -22.29 -8.48 -2.25
N ASP A 505 -22.26 -9.35 -1.25
CA ASP A 505 -22.78 -9.09 0.08
C ASP A 505 -21.76 -9.57 1.11
N GLN A 506 -21.43 -8.72 2.06
CA GLN A 506 -20.65 -9.05 3.25
C GLN A 506 -21.56 -8.90 4.45
N TYR A 507 -21.81 -10.00 5.16
CA TYR A 507 -22.74 -10.06 6.27
C TYR A 507 -22.04 -10.34 7.59
N ASN A 508 -22.36 -9.53 8.61
CA ASN A 508 -21.95 -9.74 9.99
C ASN A 508 -23.20 -9.82 10.90
N GLY A 509 -23.31 -10.88 11.70
CA GLY A 509 -24.41 -11.08 12.61
C GLY A 509 -24.27 -10.41 13.99
N ASN A 510 -23.11 -9.82 14.27
CA ASN A 510 -22.76 -9.27 15.58
C ASN A 510 -22.30 -7.80 15.51
N GLU A 511 -22.65 -7.07 14.45
CA GLU A 511 -22.31 -5.66 14.28
C GLU A 511 -22.94 -4.78 15.38
N HIS A 512 -22.27 -3.69 15.76
CA HIS A 512 -22.75 -2.75 16.75
C HIS A 512 -23.65 -1.68 16.11
N TYR A 513 -24.63 -1.18 16.88
CA TYR A 513 -25.34 0.05 16.52
C TYR A 513 -24.42 1.26 16.67
N TYR A 514 -24.68 2.29 15.88
CA TYR A 514 -23.91 3.53 15.90
C TYR A 514 -24.79 4.73 16.22
N THR A 515 -24.22 5.71 16.89
CA THR A 515 -24.82 7.02 17.09
C THR A 515 -24.70 7.87 15.82
N LYS A 516 -25.37 9.04 15.78
CA LYS A 516 -25.35 9.94 14.61
C LYS A 516 -23.97 10.51 14.28
N ASP A 517 -23.06 10.55 15.24
CA ASP A 517 -21.69 11.00 15.06
C ASP A 517 -20.72 9.87 14.67
N GLY A 518 -21.24 8.63 14.51
CA GLY A 518 -20.47 7.46 14.11
C GLY A 518 -19.77 6.71 15.24
N SER A 519 -20.01 7.06 16.51
CA SER A 519 -19.52 6.28 17.66
C SER A 519 -20.42 5.08 17.96
N ILE A 520 -19.87 4.03 18.63
CA ILE A 520 -20.66 2.84 19.02
C ILE A 520 -21.69 3.23 20.07
N ASP A 521 -22.96 2.85 19.84
CA ASP A 521 -24.06 3.00 20.78
C ASP A 521 -24.11 1.76 21.71
N ALA A 522 -23.38 1.83 22.81
CA ALA A 522 -23.28 0.73 23.76
C ALA A 522 -24.63 0.36 24.44
N GLU A 523 -25.61 1.26 24.43
CA GLU A 523 -26.93 1.02 25.03
C GLU A 523 -27.80 0.10 24.16
N LYS A 524 -27.61 0.13 22.82
CA LYS A 524 -28.40 -0.68 21.89
C LYS A 524 -27.87 -2.10 21.67
N GLY A 525 -26.63 -2.39 22.10
CA GLY A 525 -26.03 -3.70 21.93
C GLY A 525 -25.57 -4.00 20.50
N THR A 526 -25.74 -5.23 20.03
CA THR A 526 -25.32 -5.70 18.70
C THR A 526 -26.49 -5.98 17.77
N HIS A 527 -26.28 -5.82 16.46
CA HIS A 527 -27.26 -6.13 15.42
C HIS A 527 -26.56 -6.75 14.20
N SER A 528 -27.35 -7.40 13.36
CA SER A 528 -26.87 -7.91 12.08
C SER A 528 -26.89 -6.82 11.00
N GLU A 529 -25.86 -6.79 10.13
CA GLU A 529 -25.80 -5.85 9.02
C GLU A 529 -25.31 -6.52 7.74
N HIS A 530 -25.94 -6.15 6.63
CA HIS A 530 -25.57 -6.52 5.29
C HIS A 530 -24.90 -5.38 4.54
N TYR A 531 -23.71 -5.62 4.02
CA TYR A 531 -22.96 -4.66 3.20
C TYR A 531 -23.07 -5.06 1.72
N ILE A 532 -24.27 -4.85 1.16
CA ILE A 532 -24.55 -5.18 -0.24
C ILE A 532 -23.94 -4.13 -1.15
N ASN A 533 -23.22 -4.59 -2.18
CA ASN A 533 -22.62 -3.78 -3.22
C ASN A 533 -22.97 -4.34 -4.61
N GLY A 534 -23.37 -3.45 -5.51
CA GLY A 534 -23.59 -3.78 -6.92
C GLY A 534 -22.84 -2.79 -7.82
N SER A 535 -22.23 -3.28 -8.90
CA SER A 535 -21.54 -2.39 -9.85
C SER A 535 -21.56 -2.92 -11.27
N VAL A 536 -21.45 -1.98 -12.21
CA VAL A 536 -21.26 -2.23 -13.64
C VAL A 536 -19.97 -1.56 -14.07
N THR A 537 -19.07 -2.32 -14.68
CA THR A 537 -17.84 -1.82 -15.27
C THR A 537 -17.93 -1.88 -16.79
N PHE A 538 -17.64 -0.76 -17.45
CA PHE A 538 -17.48 -0.65 -18.89
C PHE A 538 -16.02 -0.37 -19.23
N THR A 539 -15.45 -1.14 -20.16
CA THR A 539 -14.07 -0.94 -20.62
C THR A 539 -14.07 -0.89 -22.16
N SER A 540 -13.47 0.16 -22.71
CA SER A 540 -13.33 0.29 -24.16
C SER A 540 -12.04 1.04 -24.49
N GLY A 541 -11.10 0.36 -25.15
CA GLY A 541 -9.78 0.91 -25.45
C GLY A 541 -9.07 1.35 -24.16
N ALA A 542 -8.73 2.63 -24.08
CA ALA A 542 -8.04 3.24 -22.94
C ALA A 542 -8.97 3.68 -21.79
N HIS A 543 -10.29 3.52 -21.96
CA HIS A 543 -11.30 3.98 -21.01
C HIS A 543 -11.81 2.84 -20.14
N ARG A 544 -11.89 3.05 -18.83
CA ARG A 544 -12.59 2.19 -17.89
C ARG A 544 -13.49 3.04 -17.00
N LEU A 545 -14.78 2.77 -17.04
CA LEU A 545 -15.79 3.41 -16.20
C LEU A 545 -16.47 2.33 -15.35
N GLN A 546 -16.52 2.53 -14.05
CA GLN A 546 -17.28 1.70 -13.12
C GLN A 546 -18.28 2.58 -12.39
N ILE A 547 -19.53 2.14 -12.34
CA ILE A 547 -20.59 2.78 -11.55
C ILE A 547 -21.15 1.71 -10.62
N GLY A 548 -21.28 2.06 -9.34
CA GLY A 548 -21.77 1.16 -8.31
C GLY A 548 -22.69 1.85 -7.32
N TYR A 549 -23.38 1.05 -6.53
CA TYR A 549 -24.12 1.47 -5.36
C TYR A 549 -23.98 0.43 -4.26
N GLY A 550 -23.77 0.88 -3.04
CA GLY A 550 -23.68 -0.04 -1.92
C GLY A 550 -23.21 0.57 -0.61
N LYS A 551 -22.93 -0.32 0.32
CA LYS A 551 -22.41 -0.05 1.65
C LYS A 551 -21.00 -0.60 1.79
N THR A 552 -20.11 0.15 2.45
CA THR A 552 -18.77 -0.29 2.83
C THR A 552 -18.63 -0.19 4.34
N ARG A 553 -18.16 -1.26 4.97
CA ARG A 553 -17.88 -1.26 6.41
C ARG A 553 -16.69 -0.36 6.74
N ALA A 554 -16.65 0.10 7.98
CA ALA A 554 -15.42 0.70 8.53
C ALA A 554 -14.32 -0.36 8.70
N GLY A 555 -13.07 0.04 8.57
CA GLY A 555 -11.93 -0.84 8.79
C GLY A 555 -10.64 -0.33 8.20
N TYR A 556 -9.58 -1.12 8.32
CA TYR A 556 -8.27 -0.76 7.80
C TYR A 556 -8.10 -1.23 6.35
N ASN A 557 -7.62 -0.32 5.50
CA ASN A 557 -7.10 -0.62 4.16
C ASN A 557 -5.58 -0.59 4.22
N CYS A 558 -4.93 -1.68 3.80
CA CYS A 558 -3.49 -1.83 3.92
C CYS A 558 -2.82 -2.19 2.59
N SER A 559 -1.64 -1.64 2.38
CA SER A 559 -0.76 -1.98 1.27
C SER A 559 0.70 -2.03 1.77
N GLY A 560 1.39 -3.16 1.53
CA GLY A 560 2.81 -3.32 1.87
C GLY A 560 3.16 -3.14 3.36
N GLY A 561 2.22 -3.34 4.29
CA GLY A 561 2.42 -3.16 5.73
C GLY A 561 2.11 -1.76 6.25
N VAL A 562 1.66 -0.86 5.39
CA VAL A 562 1.14 0.47 5.76
C VAL A 562 -0.37 0.44 5.67
N CYS A 563 -1.03 0.88 6.71
CA CYS A 563 -2.49 0.81 6.83
C CYS A 563 -3.09 2.19 7.09
N ARG A 564 -4.32 2.37 6.58
CA ARG A 564 -5.15 3.55 6.82
C ARG A 564 -6.53 3.10 7.25
N TYR A 565 -7.07 3.73 8.29
CA TYR A 565 -8.47 3.55 8.66
C TYR A 565 -9.38 4.24 7.65
N VAL A 566 -10.41 3.53 7.18
CA VAL A 566 -11.45 4.03 6.29
C VAL A 566 -12.78 3.91 7.03
N PRO A 567 -13.51 5.01 7.27
CA PRO A 567 -14.81 4.97 7.91
C PRO A 567 -15.84 4.28 7.02
N ALA A 568 -16.92 3.81 7.63
CA ALA A 568 -18.04 3.25 6.89
C ALA A 568 -18.61 4.27 5.91
N SER A 569 -19.08 3.80 4.77
CA SER A 569 -19.70 4.65 3.76
C SER A 569 -20.84 3.92 3.03
N LYS A 570 -21.78 4.71 2.52
CA LYS A 570 -22.88 4.26 1.67
C LYS A 570 -23.13 5.27 0.58
N GLY A 571 -23.50 4.82 -0.60
CA GLY A 571 -23.88 5.74 -1.68
C GLY A 571 -23.62 5.21 -3.07
N VAL A 572 -23.77 6.11 -4.05
CA VAL A 572 -23.40 5.85 -5.44
C VAL A 572 -21.92 6.13 -5.63
N THR A 573 -21.19 5.15 -6.15
CA THR A 573 -19.76 5.26 -6.48
C THR A 573 -19.57 5.34 -7.99
N MET A 574 -18.63 6.15 -8.44
CA MET A 574 -18.18 6.18 -9.82
C MET A 574 -16.64 6.21 -9.84
N SER A 575 -16.02 5.32 -10.59
CA SER A 575 -14.57 5.33 -10.83
C SER A 575 -14.32 5.38 -12.33
N TYR A 576 -13.59 6.38 -12.77
CA TYR A 576 -13.21 6.56 -14.17
C TYR A 576 -11.70 6.60 -14.31
N ASN A 577 -11.18 5.78 -15.22
CA ASN A 577 -9.76 5.72 -15.54
C ASN A 577 -9.58 5.82 -17.06
N PHE A 578 -8.68 6.69 -17.46
CA PHE A 578 -8.31 6.91 -18.86
C PHE A 578 -6.80 7.06 -18.97
N ASN A 579 -6.18 6.37 -19.95
CA ASN A 579 -4.74 6.47 -20.24
C ASN A 579 -4.54 6.65 -21.76
N PHE A 580 -3.60 7.51 -22.16
CA PHE A 580 -3.28 7.74 -23.57
C PHE A 580 -1.77 7.92 -23.81
#